data_531b8de5b5b4e2ebc3b6809922d75b73
#
_entry.id   531b8de5b5b4e2ebc3b6809922d75b73
#
_cell.length_a   1.000
_cell.length_b   1.000
_cell.length_c   1.000
_cell.angle_alpha   90.00
_cell.angle_beta   90.00
_cell.angle_gamma   90.00
#
_symmetry.space_group_name_H-M   'P 1'
#
loop_
_entity.id
_entity.type
_entity.pdbx_description
1 polymer ?
#
loop_
_entity_poly.entity_id
_entity_poly.type
_entity_poly.pdbx_seq_one_letter_code
_entity_poly.pdbx_strand_id
1 'polypeptide(L)'
;TVTLLLDIAYIDYAGERQAVRKFFKKISNLPANILTIVAYSMSKGFTMYGQRTGAMIGVSSSKEVIDEFKGINQYTSRATWSNINRPAMKTLATVYKDPELLAAVQKERNDYYEMIKARADLFMKEANECGLKCLPYIAGFFLSIPDTDPEAVCSKLHDDNIFAVPLKAGIRIALCAVPLKKIGGMAAKIKAAQDAVHK
;
A
#
# COMPACT_ATOMS: atom_id res chain seq x y z
N THR A 1 -21.53 18.88 2.27
CA THR A 1 -20.39 18.40 1.46
C THR A 1 -19.90 17.08 2.03
N VAL A 2 -19.61 16.12 1.17
CA VAL A 2 -19.02 14.81 1.54
C VAL A 2 -17.61 14.76 0.97
N THR A 3 -16.65 14.37 1.81
CA THR A 3 -15.27 14.16 1.37
C THR A 3 -15.01 12.66 1.23
N LEU A 4 -14.60 12.24 0.04
CA LEU A 4 -14.14 10.89 -0.26
C LEU A 4 -12.61 10.89 -0.34
N LEU A 5 -11.96 10.24 0.61
CA LEU A 5 -10.50 10.09 0.60
C LEU A 5 -10.10 8.73 0.01
N LEU A 6 -9.30 8.75 -1.04
CA LEU A 6 -8.73 7.58 -1.70
C LEU A 6 -7.21 7.55 -1.48
N ASP A 7 -6.78 6.72 -0.54
CA ASP A 7 -5.35 6.42 -0.37
C ASP A 7 -4.92 5.37 -1.39
N ILE A 8 -4.11 5.79 -2.34
CA ILE A 8 -3.61 4.94 -3.43
C ILE A 8 -2.09 4.73 -3.38
N ALA A 9 -1.49 4.82 -2.18
CA ALA A 9 -0.04 4.72 -2.01
C ALA A 9 0.58 3.43 -2.60
N TYR A 10 -0.19 2.35 -2.71
CA TYR A 10 0.24 1.05 -3.25
C TYR A 10 -0.31 0.71 -4.63
N ILE A 11 -0.95 1.64 -5.34
CA ILE A 11 -1.63 1.37 -6.62
C ILE A 11 -0.71 0.75 -7.68
N ASP A 12 0.59 1.10 -7.65
CA ASP A 12 1.57 0.58 -8.60
C ASP A 12 1.93 -0.90 -8.36
N TYR A 13 1.49 -1.49 -7.22
CA TYR A 13 1.67 -2.90 -6.85
C TYR A 13 0.33 -3.60 -6.60
N ALA A 14 -0.78 -3.04 -7.08
CA ALA A 14 -2.11 -3.59 -6.85
C ALA A 14 -2.58 -4.53 -7.97
N GLY A 15 -1.83 -4.64 -9.07
CA GLY A 15 -2.17 -5.47 -10.23
C GLY A 15 -1.77 -4.81 -11.55
N GLU A 16 -2.35 -5.32 -12.66
CA GLU A 16 -2.10 -4.75 -13.98
C GLU A 16 -2.49 -3.25 -14.00
N ARG A 17 -1.59 -2.42 -14.52
CA ARG A 17 -1.64 -0.97 -14.40
C ARG A 17 -2.95 -0.34 -14.91
N GLN A 18 -3.46 -0.79 -16.04
CA GLN A 18 -4.69 -0.27 -16.64
C GLN A 18 -5.90 -0.72 -15.83
N ALA A 19 -5.92 -2.00 -15.42
CA ALA A 19 -7.02 -2.60 -14.69
C ALA A 19 -7.24 -1.92 -13.33
N VAL A 20 -6.18 -1.76 -12.55
CA VAL A 20 -6.27 -1.16 -11.20
C VAL A 20 -6.64 0.31 -11.21
N ARG A 21 -6.57 0.99 -12.36
CA ARG A 21 -6.92 2.41 -12.49
C ARG A 21 -8.31 2.64 -13.06
N LYS A 22 -9.02 1.59 -13.51
CA LYS A 22 -10.37 1.73 -14.08
C LYS A 22 -11.38 2.38 -13.14
N PHE A 23 -11.20 2.21 -11.81
CA PHE A 23 -12.12 2.79 -10.83
C PHE A 23 -12.11 4.34 -10.84
N PHE A 24 -11.06 5.00 -11.32
CA PHE A 24 -11.03 6.46 -11.44
C PHE A 24 -12.18 7.00 -12.30
N LYS A 25 -12.67 6.21 -13.26
CA LYS A 25 -13.85 6.59 -14.06
C LYS A 25 -15.12 6.72 -13.20
N LYS A 26 -15.19 6.01 -12.05
CA LYS A 26 -16.35 6.06 -11.16
C LYS A 26 -16.38 7.30 -10.29
N ILE A 27 -15.26 7.99 -10.15
CA ILE A 27 -15.15 9.22 -9.36
C ILE A 27 -15.09 10.48 -10.21
N SER A 28 -15.22 10.36 -11.53
CA SER A 28 -15.40 11.50 -12.42
C SER A 28 -16.89 11.90 -12.47
N ASN A 29 -17.15 13.20 -12.58
CA ASN A 29 -18.50 13.78 -12.69
C ASN A 29 -19.44 13.45 -11.51
N LEU A 30 -18.87 13.35 -10.30
CA LEU A 30 -19.68 13.21 -9.09
C LEU A 30 -20.46 14.52 -8.79
N PRO A 31 -21.57 14.43 -8.03
CA PRO A 31 -22.33 15.61 -7.62
C PRO A 31 -21.47 16.71 -6.97
N ALA A 32 -21.87 17.98 -7.15
CA ALA A 32 -21.09 19.15 -6.70
C ALA A 32 -20.83 19.22 -5.18
N ASN A 33 -21.62 18.49 -4.39
CA ASN A 33 -21.44 18.37 -2.94
C ASN A 33 -20.41 17.29 -2.54
N ILE A 34 -19.72 16.67 -3.50
CA ILE A 34 -18.68 15.67 -3.25
C ILE A 34 -17.29 16.22 -3.64
N LEU A 35 -16.39 16.20 -2.68
CA LEU A 35 -14.95 16.39 -2.92
C LEU A 35 -14.24 15.05 -2.82
N THR A 36 -13.66 14.58 -3.91
CA THR A 36 -12.77 13.42 -3.89
C THR A 36 -11.34 13.89 -3.73
N ILE A 37 -10.64 13.34 -2.73
CA ILE A 37 -9.21 13.58 -2.50
C ILE A 37 -8.47 12.29 -2.79
N VAL A 38 -7.57 12.32 -3.76
CA VAL A 38 -6.68 11.19 -4.08
C VAL A 38 -5.33 11.46 -3.44
N ALA A 39 -4.93 10.62 -2.49
CA ALA A 39 -3.63 10.68 -1.84
C ALA A 39 -2.67 9.68 -2.52
N TYR A 40 -1.74 10.20 -3.31
CA TYR A 40 -0.71 9.42 -4.00
C TYR A 40 0.64 9.58 -3.32
N SER A 41 1.36 8.48 -3.12
CA SER A 41 2.68 8.47 -2.52
C SER A 41 3.74 7.93 -3.49
N MET A 42 4.88 8.61 -3.56
CA MET A 42 6.05 8.15 -4.33
C MET A 42 6.93 7.21 -3.52
N SER A 43 6.64 7.04 -2.24
CA SER A 43 7.41 6.17 -1.33
C SER A 43 7.51 4.73 -1.81
N LYS A 44 6.44 4.20 -2.42
CA LYS A 44 6.37 2.81 -2.89
C LYS A 44 6.61 2.74 -4.39
N GLY A 45 5.74 3.36 -5.20
CA GLY A 45 5.76 3.27 -6.65
C GLY A 45 7.04 3.81 -7.33
N PHE A 46 7.83 4.64 -6.65
CA PHE A 46 9.13 5.13 -7.11
C PHE A 46 10.28 4.80 -6.16
N THR A 47 10.05 3.94 -5.17
CA THR A 47 11.04 3.59 -4.13
C THR A 47 11.68 4.80 -3.43
N MET A 48 10.98 5.93 -3.40
CA MET A 48 11.46 7.20 -2.84
C MET A 48 10.99 7.39 -1.39
N TYR A 49 11.02 6.33 -0.58
CA TYR A 49 10.46 6.31 0.78
C TYR A 49 11.02 7.42 1.68
N GLY A 50 12.32 7.60 1.68
CA GLY A 50 13.02 8.61 2.50
C GLY A 50 12.83 10.05 1.99
N GLN A 51 12.37 10.26 0.76
CA GLN A 51 12.23 11.59 0.16
C GLN A 51 10.98 12.33 0.62
N ARG A 52 10.05 11.66 1.29
CA ARG A 52 8.81 12.22 1.84
C ARG A 52 7.99 13.02 0.82
N THR A 53 7.80 12.46 -0.36
CA THR A 53 7.14 13.13 -1.49
C THR A 53 5.89 12.36 -1.94
N GLY A 54 4.83 13.08 -2.20
CA GLY A 54 3.55 12.58 -2.68
C GLY A 54 2.75 13.68 -3.35
N ALA A 55 1.52 13.37 -3.72
CA ALA A 55 0.58 14.34 -4.26
C ALA A 55 -0.81 14.13 -3.63
N MET A 56 -1.46 15.22 -3.30
CA MET A 56 -2.85 15.26 -2.88
C MET A 56 -3.65 15.96 -3.99
N ILE A 57 -4.55 15.20 -4.64
CA ILE A 57 -5.28 15.65 -5.82
C ILE A 57 -6.76 15.78 -5.47
N GLY A 58 -7.29 16.99 -5.51
CA GLY A 58 -8.71 17.25 -5.33
C GLY A 58 -9.46 17.13 -6.65
N VAL A 59 -10.60 16.44 -6.63
CA VAL A 59 -11.51 16.29 -7.77
C VAL A 59 -12.93 16.63 -7.31
N SER A 60 -13.56 17.60 -7.95
CA SER A 60 -14.97 17.97 -7.75
C SER A 60 -15.52 18.59 -9.03
N SER A 61 -16.83 18.51 -9.23
CA SER A 61 -17.54 19.23 -10.29
C SER A 61 -17.83 20.68 -9.91
N SER A 62 -17.59 21.09 -8.65
CA SER A 62 -17.67 22.48 -8.20
C SER A 62 -16.30 23.15 -8.25
N LYS A 63 -16.19 24.19 -9.07
CA LYS A 63 -14.97 25.02 -9.16
C LYS A 63 -14.66 25.70 -7.80
N GLU A 64 -15.67 26.16 -7.11
CA GLU A 64 -15.54 26.81 -5.80
C GLU A 64 -14.88 25.88 -4.77
N VAL A 65 -15.36 24.63 -4.68
CA VAL A 65 -14.79 23.61 -3.79
C VAL A 65 -13.32 23.31 -4.13
N ILE A 66 -12.98 23.30 -5.41
CA ILE A 66 -11.58 23.07 -5.85
C ILE A 66 -10.69 24.27 -5.54
N ASP A 67 -11.18 25.49 -5.73
CA ASP A 67 -10.42 26.69 -5.41
C ASP A 67 -10.17 26.81 -3.91
N GLU A 68 -11.17 26.51 -3.07
CA GLU A 68 -11.03 26.44 -1.61
C GLU A 68 -10.04 25.36 -1.20
N PHE A 69 -10.18 24.12 -1.71
CA PHE A 69 -9.25 23.03 -1.45
C PHE A 69 -7.81 23.42 -1.77
N LYS A 70 -7.58 24.04 -2.92
CA LYS A 70 -6.26 24.51 -3.33
C LYS A 70 -5.72 25.59 -2.40
N GLY A 71 -6.55 26.57 -2.05
CA GLY A 71 -6.17 27.68 -1.17
C GLY A 71 -5.77 27.21 0.22
N ILE A 72 -6.58 26.35 0.84
CA ILE A 72 -6.31 25.75 2.15
C ILE A 72 -4.99 24.98 2.14
N ASN A 73 -4.79 24.10 1.14
CA ASN A 73 -3.57 23.30 1.05
C ASN A 73 -2.32 24.16 0.80
N GLN A 74 -2.43 25.19 -0.02
CA GLN A 74 -1.32 26.13 -0.26
C GLN A 74 -0.95 26.88 1.02
N TYR A 75 -1.92 27.38 1.77
CA TYR A 75 -1.69 28.04 3.03
C TYR A 75 -1.09 27.12 4.08
N THR A 76 -1.68 25.94 4.28
CA THR A 76 -1.21 24.96 5.26
C THR A 76 0.20 24.47 4.96
N SER A 77 0.50 24.16 3.71
CA SER A 77 1.84 23.72 3.32
C SER A 77 2.88 24.80 3.52
N ARG A 78 2.53 26.05 3.19
CA ARG A 78 3.41 27.20 3.42
C ARG A 78 3.68 27.44 4.89
N ALA A 79 2.68 27.26 5.75
CA ALA A 79 2.78 27.48 7.19
C ALA A 79 3.57 26.38 7.92
N THR A 80 3.51 25.12 7.43
CA THR A 80 4.12 23.96 8.11
C THR A 80 5.54 23.66 7.67
N TRP A 81 5.81 23.58 6.35
CA TRP A 81 7.14 23.20 5.82
C TRP A 81 7.65 24.10 4.69
N SER A 82 6.88 25.11 4.29
CA SER A 82 7.23 26.09 3.26
C SER A 82 7.34 25.52 1.83
N ASN A 83 8.18 24.53 1.59
CA ASN A 83 8.36 23.84 0.32
C ASN A 83 8.62 22.36 0.53
N ILE A 84 8.23 21.55 -0.46
CA ILE A 84 8.53 20.13 -0.49
C ILE A 84 9.91 19.85 -1.13
N ASN A 85 10.33 18.59 -1.07
CA ASN A 85 11.60 18.12 -1.60
C ASN A 85 11.72 18.32 -3.11
N ARG A 86 12.42 19.38 -3.54
CA ARG A 86 12.62 19.71 -4.95
C ARG A 86 13.43 18.66 -5.72
N PRO A 87 14.50 18.05 -5.21
CA PRO A 87 15.18 16.94 -5.88
C PRO A 87 14.25 15.81 -6.25
N ALA A 88 13.37 15.37 -5.34
CA ALA A 88 12.40 14.31 -5.61
C ALA A 88 11.43 14.69 -6.74
N MET A 89 10.89 15.90 -6.72
CA MET A 89 10.02 16.40 -7.82
C MET A 89 10.75 16.45 -9.16
N LYS A 90 12.02 16.92 -9.16
CA LYS A 90 12.82 16.98 -10.37
C LYS A 90 13.12 15.59 -10.95
N THR A 91 13.45 14.62 -10.08
CA THR A 91 13.65 13.22 -10.48
C THR A 91 12.40 12.67 -11.18
N LEU A 92 11.22 12.85 -10.59
CA LEU A 92 9.96 12.42 -11.21
C LEU A 92 9.71 13.09 -12.56
N ALA A 93 9.89 14.42 -12.62
CA ALA A 93 9.72 15.16 -13.87
C ALA A 93 10.69 14.69 -14.95
N THR A 94 11.92 14.31 -14.58
CA THR A 94 12.92 13.75 -15.50
C THR A 94 12.46 12.39 -16.02
N VAL A 95 12.05 11.48 -15.12
CA VAL A 95 11.57 10.14 -15.49
C VAL A 95 10.36 10.23 -16.44
N TYR A 96 9.40 11.12 -16.16
CA TYR A 96 8.21 11.26 -17.01
C TYR A 96 8.46 11.95 -18.35
N LYS A 97 9.54 12.72 -18.48
CA LYS A 97 9.93 13.36 -19.73
C LYS A 97 10.77 12.46 -20.63
N ASP A 98 11.33 11.41 -20.08
CA ASP A 98 12.18 10.47 -20.77
C ASP A 98 11.45 9.12 -20.92
N PRO A 99 11.02 8.73 -22.13
CA PRO A 99 10.29 7.51 -22.37
C PRO A 99 11.06 6.23 -21.99
N GLU A 100 12.39 6.24 -22.15
CA GLU A 100 13.24 5.09 -21.83
C GLU A 100 13.34 4.89 -20.31
N LEU A 101 13.58 5.97 -19.57
CA LEU A 101 13.57 5.93 -18.10
C LEU A 101 12.19 5.53 -17.55
N LEU A 102 11.12 6.06 -18.13
CA LEU A 102 9.77 5.70 -17.72
C LEU A 102 9.48 4.22 -17.98
N ALA A 103 9.89 3.70 -19.13
CA ALA A 103 9.74 2.28 -19.45
C ALA A 103 10.56 1.40 -18.52
N ALA A 104 11.80 1.78 -18.17
CA ALA A 104 12.63 1.07 -17.22
C ALA A 104 12.00 1.01 -15.83
N VAL A 105 11.48 2.13 -15.31
CA VAL A 105 10.77 2.18 -14.02
C VAL A 105 9.50 1.31 -14.04
N GLN A 106 8.75 1.33 -15.14
CA GLN A 106 7.55 0.51 -15.27
C GLN A 106 7.87 -0.99 -15.29
N LYS A 107 8.93 -1.37 -16.00
CA LYS A 107 9.41 -2.76 -16.03
C LYS A 107 9.82 -3.22 -14.64
N GLU A 108 10.64 -2.46 -13.94
CA GLU A 108 11.11 -2.79 -12.60
C GLU A 108 9.94 -2.94 -11.61
N ARG A 109 8.95 -2.04 -11.64
CA ARG A 109 7.71 -2.19 -10.84
C ARG A 109 6.99 -3.50 -11.11
N ASN A 110 6.89 -3.89 -12.37
CA ASN A 110 6.24 -5.12 -12.77
C ASN A 110 7.00 -6.33 -12.25
N ASP A 111 8.33 -6.34 -12.37
CA ASP A 111 9.18 -7.40 -11.87
C ASP A 111 9.01 -7.58 -10.34
N TYR A 112 8.97 -6.48 -9.59
CA TYR A 112 8.69 -6.52 -8.14
C TYR A 112 7.25 -6.91 -7.80
N TYR A 113 6.27 -6.51 -8.59
CA TYR A 113 4.88 -6.95 -8.41
C TYR A 113 4.77 -8.47 -8.55
N GLU A 114 5.33 -9.05 -9.60
CA GLU A 114 5.31 -10.50 -9.82
C GLU A 114 6.06 -11.25 -8.70
N MET A 115 7.18 -10.72 -8.23
CA MET A 115 7.90 -11.29 -7.10
C MET A 115 7.07 -11.30 -5.81
N ILE A 116 6.38 -10.20 -5.48
CA ILE A 116 5.52 -10.12 -4.29
C ILE A 116 4.32 -11.03 -4.45
N LYS A 117 3.73 -11.07 -5.65
CA LYS A 117 2.61 -11.96 -5.98
C LYS A 117 2.97 -13.42 -5.78
N ALA A 118 4.12 -13.87 -6.28
CA ALA A 118 4.57 -15.25 -6.09
C ALA A 118 4.74 -15.63 -4.60
N ARG A 119 5.23 -14.70 -3.79
CA ARG A 119 5.33 -14.88 -2.32
C ARG A 119 3.95 -15.00 -1.68
N ALA A 120 3.02 -14.14 -2.07
CA ALA A 120 1.66 -14.15 -1.56
C ALA A 120 0.91 -15.42 -1.97
N ASP A 121 1.02 -15.81 -3.23
CA ASP A 121 0.35 -17.02 -3.76
C ASP A 121 0.81 -18.27 -3.00
N LEU A 122 2.13 -18.40 -2.75
CA LEU A 122 2.67 -19.51 -1.96
C LEU A 122 2.15 -19.48 -0.52
N PHE A 123 2.21 -18.32 0.15
CA PHE A 123 1.73 -18.17 1.51
C PHE A 123 0.23 -18.50 1.63
N MET A 124 -0.60 -17.96 0.74
CA MET A 124 -2.06 -18.18 0.77
C MET A 124 -2.42 -19.63 0.47
N LYS A 125 -1.68 -20.29 -0.42
CA LYS A 125 -1.83 -21.74 -0.66
C LYS A 125 -1.59 -22.53 0.63
N GLU A 126 -0.44 -22.32 1.27
CA GLU A 126 -0.09 -23.01 2.50
C GLU A 126 -1.03 -22.66 3.68
N ALA A 127 -1.48 -21.40 3.76
CA ALA A 127 -2.46 -20.98 4.76
C ALA A 127 -3.78 -21.73 4.63
N ASN A 128 -4.27 -21.92 3.39
CA ASN A 128 -5.46 -22.71 3.13
C ASN A 128 -5.24 -24.19 3.48
N GLU A 129 -4.08 -24.76 3.16
CA GLU A 129 -3.73 -26.15 3.43
C GLU A 129 -3.67 -26.46 4.96
N CYS A 130 -3.13 -25.53 5.76
CA CYS A 130 -3.03 -25.69 7.21
C CYS A 130 -4.21 -25.09 8.00
N GLY A 131 -5.21 -24.53 7.33
CA GLY A 131 -6.38 -23.93 7.95
C GLY A 131 -6.12 -22.61 8.67
N LEU A 132 -5.05 -21.91 8.34
CA LEU A 132 -4.77 -20.56 8.82
C LEU A 132 -5.75 -19.56 8.18
N LYS A 133 -6.58 -18.90 8.99
CA LYS A 133 -7.52 -17.89 8.50
C LYS A 133 -6.79 -16.57 8.24
N CYS A 134 -6.84 -16.11 6.99
CA CYS A 134 -6.33 -14.80 6.58
C CYS A 134 -7.48 -13.88 6.18
N LEU A 135 -7.31 -12.56 6.31
CA LEU A 135 -8.21 -11.62 5.65
C LEU A 135 -8.06 -11.76 4.13
N PRO A 136 -9.13 -11.43 3.36
CA PRO A 136 -9.06 -11.48 1.90
C PRO A 136 -7.85 -10.69 1.39
N TYR A 137 -6.99 -11.35 0.61
CA TYR A 137 -5.81 -10.75 -0.01
C TYR A 137 -5.94 -10.77 -1.52
N ILE A 138 -5.77 -9.62 -2.14
CA ILE A 138 -5.79 -9.48 -3.61
C ILE A 138 -4.41 -9.07 -4.10
N ALA A 139 -3.80 -8.09 -3.45
CA ALA A 139 -2.49 -7.57 -3.80
C ALA A 139 -1.93 -6.69 -2.68
N GLY A 140 -0.68 -6.26 -2.80
CA GLY A 140 -0.03 -5.34 -1.88
C GLY A 140 1.10 -5.98 -1.06
N PHE A 141 1.69 -5.20 -0.19
CA PHE A 141 2.89 -5.58 0.57
C PHE A 141 2.59 -6.39 1.82
N PHE A 142 1.37 -6.27 2.34
CA PHE A 142 1.00 -6.78 3.65
C PHE A 142 -0.21 -7.69 3.56
N LEU A 143 -0.15 -8.75 4.35
CA LEU A 143 -1.25 -9.66 4.60
C LEU A 143 -1.63 -9.57 6.07
N SER A 144 -2.90 -9.68 6.39
CA SER A 144 -3.40 -9.63 7.77
C SER A 144 -4.06 -10.95 8.17
N ILE A 145 -3.75 -11.40 9.36
CA ILE A 145 -4.24 -12.62 9.97
C ILE A 145 -5.02 -12.21 11.22
N PRO A 146 -6.34 -12.45 11.30
CA PRO A 146 -7.13 -12.12 12.49
C PRO A 146 -6.63 -12.88 13.71
N ASP A 147 -6.57 -12.20 14.86
CA ASP A 147 -6.22 -12.79 16.13
C ASP A 147 -6.80 -11.99 17.29
N THR A 148 -7.09 -12.64 18.42
CA THR A 148 -7.59 -12.00 19.63
C THR A 148 -6.49 -11.62 20.61
N ASP A 149 -5.31 -12.24 20.51
CA ASP A 149 -4.10 -11.89 21.27
C ASP A 149 -2.87 -11.87 20.37
N PRO A 150 -2.79 -10.88 19.46
CA PRO A 150 -1.70 -10.80 18.48
C PRO A 150 -0.32 -10.57 19.11
N GLU A 151 -0.25 -9.97 20.29
CA GLU A 151 1.02 -9.76 21.00
C GLU A 151 1.61 -11.09 21.47
N ALA A 152 0.81 -11.96 22.12
CA ALA A 152 1.25 -13.26 22.57
C ALA A 152 1.66 -14.16 21.40
N VAL A 153 0.88 -14.16 20.29
CA VAL A 153 1.21 -14.94 19.10
C VAL A 153 2.49 -14.42 18.45
N CYS A 154 2.67 -13.10 18.29
CA CYS A 154 3.91 -12.53 17.74
C CYS A 154 5.12 -12.86 18.62
N SER A 155 4.97 -12.82 19.95
CA SER A 155 6.02 -13.22 20.89
C SER A 155 6.41 -14.69 20.70
N LYS A 156 5.41 -15.57 20.56
CA LYS A 156 5.64 -17.01 20.31
C LYS A 156 6.34 -17.28 18.99
N LEU A 157 6.05 -16.49 17.95
CA LEU A 157 6.69 -16.61 16.63
C LEU A 157 8.19 -16.28 16.63
N HIS A 158 8.68 -15.58 17.65
CA HIS A 158 10.12 -15.31 17.80
C HIS A 158 10.93 -16.61 18.00
N ASP A 159 10.34 -17.66 18.60
CA ASP A 159 10.98 -18.97 18.74
C ASP A 159 11.31 -19.59 17.37
N ASP A 160 10.55 -19.24 16.35
CA ASP A 160 10.73 -19.66 14.95
C ASP A 160 11.46 -18.63 14.09
N ASN A 161 12.02 -17.57 14.68
CA ASN A 161 12.64 -16.43 13.99
C ASN A 161 11.70 -15.73 13.01
N ILE A 162 10.40 -15.67 13.33
CA ILE A 162 9.39 -14.94 12.58
C ILE A 162 9.03 -13.67 13.36
N PHE A 163 9.29 -12.51 12.74
CA PHE A 163 9.04 -11.20 13.34
C PHE A 163 7.87 -10.53 12.61
N ALA A 164 6.68 -10.78 13.10
CA ALA A 164 5.44 -10.18 12.59
C ALA A 164 5.08 -8.92 13.38
N VAL A 165 4.14 -8.14 12.87
CA VAL A 165 3.70 -6.90 13.53
C VAL A 165 2.34 -7.13 14.16
N PRO A 166 2.21 -7.06 15.50
CA PRO A 166 0.91 -7.13 16.16
C PRO A 166 0.12 -5.84 15.85
N LEU A 167 -1.16 -6.03 15.56
CA LEU A 167 -2.15 -4.98 15.34
C LEU A 167 -3.30 -5.21 16.32
N LYS A 168 -4.16 -4.20 16.53
CA LYS A 168 -5.27 -4.27 17.49
C LYS A 168 -6.18 -5.52 17.34
N ALA A 169 -6.35 -6.03 16.11
CA ALA A 169 -7.27 -7.13 15.81
C ALA A 169 -6.62 -8.26 15.00
N GLY A 170 -5.29 -8.40 15.07
CA GLY A 170 -4.60 -9.45 14.33
C GLY A 170 -3.13 -9.18 14.11
N ILE A 171 -2.54 -9.94 13.22
CA ILE A 171 -1.12 -9.94 12.91
C ILE A 171 -0.91 -9.49 11.47
N ARG A 172 0.05 -8.61 11.22
CA ARG A 172 0.44 -8.18 9.87
C ARG A 172 1.75 -8.82 9.45
N ILE A 173 1.72 -9.48 8.32
CA ILE A 173 2.89 -10.07 7.67
C ILE A 173 3.33 -9.19 6.49
N ALA A 174 4.61 -8.83 6.44
CA ALA A 174 5.19 -8.07 5.34
C ALA A 174 5.76 -9.01 4.27
N LEU A 175 4.92 -9.48 3.34
CA LEU A 175 5.31 -10.39 2.26
C LEU A 175 6.42 -9.82 1.38
N CYS A 176 6.47 -8.49 1.23
CA CYS A 176 7.52 -7.80 0.48
C CYS A 176 8.91 -7.96 1.10
N ALA A 177 8.99 -8.18 2.42
CA ALA A 177 10.26 -8.28 3.15
C ALA A 177 10.81 -9.70 3.27
N VAL A 178 10.00 -10.72 2.97
CA VAL A 178 10.38 -12.14 3.17
C VAL A 178 10.80 -12.77 1.83
N PRO A 179 12.02 -13.25 1.67
CA PRO A 179 12.43 -13.98 0.47
C PRO A 179 11.57 -15.22 0.23
N LEU A 180 11.27 -15.54 -1.03
CA LEU A 180 10.39 -16.66 -1.40
C LEU A 180 10.79 -17.99 -0.71
N LYS A 181 12.09 -18.27 -0.63
CA LYS A 181 12.62 -19.49 0.05
C LYS A 181 12.31 -19.56 1.55
N LYS A 182 11.92 -18.44 2.18
CA LYS A 182 11.55 -18.36 3.60
C LYS A 182 10.03 -18.30 3.82
N ILE A 183 9.24 -18.19 2.76
CA ILE A 183 7.77 -18.23 2.84
C ILE A 183 7.30 -19.65 3.13
N GLY A 184 7.95 -20.67 2.50
CA GLY A 184 7.58 -22.06 2.70
C GLY A 184 7.57 -22.48 4.18
N GLY A 185 6.46 -23.06 4.64
CA GLY A 185 6.22 -23.49 6.02
C GLY A 185 5.85 -22.37 7.00
N MET A 186 5.88 -21.09 6.58
CA MET A 186 5.61 -19.97 7.47
C MET A 186 4.15 -19.95 7.95
N ALA A 187 3.21 -20.27 7.07
CA ALA A 187 1.79 -20.31 7.42
C ALA A 187 1.49 -21.36 8.49
N ALA A 188 2.09 -22.55 8.38
CA ALA A 188 1.93 -23.63 9.38
C ALA A 188 2.51 -23.22 10.75
N LYS A 189 3.65 -22.54 10.78
CA LYS A 189 4.25 -22.02 12.02
C LYS A 189 3.36 -20.97 12.68
N ILE A 190 2.78 -20.06 11.91
CA ILE A 190 1.85 -19.06 12.43
C ILE A 190 0.61 -19.74 13.00
N LYS A 191 0.05 -20.73 12.30
CA LYS A 191 -1.09 -21.51 12.79
C LYS A 191 -0.77 -22.21 14.10
N ALA A 192 0.39 -22.86 14.18
CA ALA A 192 0.83 -23.54 15.39
C ALA A 192 1.02 -22.56 16.58
N ALA A 193 1.55 -21.38 16.34
CA ALA A 193 1.67 -20.34 17.36
C ALA A 193 0.30 -19.86 17.86
N GLN A 194 -0.67 -19.62 16.96
CA GLN A 194 -2.05 -19.31 17.33
C GLN A 194 -2.67 -20.43 18.18
N ASP A 195 -2.55 -21.68 17.74
CA ASP A 195 -3.11 -22.82 18.46
C ASP A 195 -2.48 -23.02 19.85
N ALA A 196 -1.21 -22.64 20.00
CA ALA A 196 -0.54 -22.73 21.30
C ALA A 196 -0.96 -21.62 22.27
N VAL A 197 -1.30 -20.44 21.77
CA VAL A 197 -1.75 -19.29 22.58
C VAL A 197 -3.22 -19.42 22.98
N HIS A 198 -4.06 -20.00 22.12
CA HIS A 198 -5.51 -20.05 22.30
C HIS A 198 -6.03 -21.43 22.80
N LYS A 199 -5.14 -22.26 23.33
CA LYS A 199 -5.51 -23.47 24.07
C LYS A 199 -6.04 -23.12 25.47
#